data_e2f38923b41f38b96fac4079c2f0dfb5
#
_entry.id   e2f38923b41f38b96fac4079c2f0dfb5
#
_cell.length_a   1.000
_cell.length_b   1.000
_cell.length_c   1.000
_cell.angle_alpha   90.00
_cell.angle_beta   90.00
_cell.angle_gamma   90.00
#
_symmetry.space_group_name_H-M   'P 1'
#
loop_
_entity.id
_entity.type
_entity.pdbx_description
1 polymer ?
#
loop_
_entity_poly.entity_id
_entity_poly.type
_entity_poly.pdbx_seq_one_letter_code
_entity_poly.pdbx_strand_id
1 'polypeptide(L)'
;LIIEHGAIMLELQIDGFGGPQTLHPTLVWDGQDAVLIDTGTPGQWGQIRNEMERHGVPAEQLRAILLTHQDIDHIGSLPEILEEAGFNITVYAHPLEKPYIEGELPLMKATMEHMAWQLESLPEGERTQIVSILIANLPKGRVDHTLEDGQVLPHCGGIEVIYTPGHTPGHLSLYLHRSQTLVAGDAMFSVNGKLMGPHRPSTPDMDAAVRSLQRYLNYEIENVICYHGGFARGAIWAQLEALVGMD
;
A
#
# COMPACT_ATOMS: atom_id res chain seq x y z
N LEU A 1 2.41 -11.84 10.32
CA LEU A 1 2.47 -11.36 11.70
C LEU A 1 1.08 -10.88 12.13
N ILE A 2 0.58 -11.37 13.25
CA ILE A 2 -0.65 -10.85 13.88
C ILE A 2 -0.23 -9.79 14.88
N ILE A 3 -0.79 -8.60 14.74
CA ILE A 3 -0.73 -7.53 15.73
C ILE A 3 -1.99 -7.67 16.59
N GLU A 4 -1.88 -7.40 17.87
CA GLU A 4 -3.03 -7.48 18.77
C GLU A 4 -4.22 -6.68 18.22
N HIS A 5 -5.44 -7.16 18.50
CA HIS A 5 -6.69 -6.50 18.11
C HIS A 5 -6.99 -6.49 16.60
N GLY A 6 -6.52 -7.49 15.83
CA GLY A 6 -7.03 -7.78 14.51
C GLY A 6 -6.33 -7.08 13.33
N ALA A 7 -5.15 -6.47 13.54
CA ALA A 7 -4.29 -6.05 12.45
C ALA A 7 -3.32 -7.19 12.10
N ILE A 8 -3.24 -7.56 10.84
CA ILE A 8 -2.44 -8.67 10.33
C ILE A 8 -1.59 -8.17 9.17
N MET A 9 -0.28 -8.18 9.33
CA MET A 9 0.65 -7.92 8.25
C MET A 9 0.82 -9.19 7.42
N LEU A 10 0.41 -9.16 6.16
CA LEU A 10 0.62 -10.24 5.20
C LEU A 10 2.05 -10.21 4.65
N GLU A 11 2.51 -11.32 4.10
CA GLU A 11 3.83 -11.45 3.49
C GLU A 11 3.69 -12.05 2.09
N LEU A 12 3.80 -11.19 1.07
CA LEU A 12 3.72 -11.59 -0.32
C LEU A 12 5.12 -11.61 -0.94
N GLN A 13 5.54 -12.78 -1.40
CA GLN A 13 6.84 -12.93 -2.06
C GLN A 13 6.75 -12.52 -3.52
N ILE A 14 7.70 -11.71 -3.97
CA ILE A 14 7.85 -11.33 -5.37
C ILE A 14 9.29 -11.53 -5.84
N ASP A 15 9.44 -11.93 -7.09
CA ASP A 15 10.72 -11.91 -7.79
C ASP A 15 10.82 -10.58 -8.55
N GLY A 16 11.27 -9.53 -7.84
CA GLY A 16 11.47 -8.20 -8.43
C GLY A 16 12.78 -8.11 -9.23
N PHE A 17 12.93 -7.05 -10.02
CA PHE A 17 14.14 -6.81 -10.82
C PHE A 17 15.43 -6.67 -9.98
N GLY A 18 15.32 -6.41 -8.69
CA GLY A 18 16.42 -6.35 -7.72
C GLY A 18 16.66 -7.64 -6.93
N GLY A 19 15.98 -8.74 -7.28
CA GLY A 19 16.00 -10.02 -6.55
C GLY A 19 14.71 -10.23 -5.72
N PRO A 20 14.67 -11.32 -4.91
CA PRO A 20 13.50 -11.62 -4.10
C PRO A 20 13.18 -10.48 -3.13
N GLN A 21 11.93 -10.08 -3.09
CA GLN A 21 11.40 -9.05 -2.20
C GLN A 21 10.12 -9.55 -1.52
N THR A 22 9.74 -8.91 -0.42
CA THR A 22 8.49 -9.18 0.28
C THR A 22 7.69 -7.89 0.38
N LEU A 23 6.44 -7.93 -0.08
CA LEU A 23 5.47 -6.87 0.10
C LEU A 23 4.58 -7.18 1.31
N HIS A 24 4.10 -6.14 1.97
CA HIS A 24 3.35 -6.29 3.20
C HIS A 24 1.98 -5.57 3.16
N PRO A 25 1.02 -6.06 2.37
CA PRO A 25 -0.37 -5.62 2.54
C PRO A 25 -0.85 -5.85 3.97
N THR A 26 -1.77 -5.03 4.41
CA THR A 26 -2.32 -5.18 5.75
C THR A 26 -3.76 -5.67 5.68
N LEU A 27 -4.08 -6.74 6.40
CA LEU A 27 -5.43 -7.22 6.61
C LEU A 27 -5.92 -6.76 7.99
N VAL A 28 -7.08 -6.12 8.04
CA VAL A 28 -7.73 -5.75 9.30
C VAL A 28 -8.98 -6.60 9.45
N TRP A 29 -9.15 -7.25 10.60
CA TRP A 29 -10.23 -8.20 10.83
C TRP A 29 -10.80 -8.11 12.25
N ASP A 30 -12.11 -8.19 12.39
CA ASP A 30 -12.79 -8.08 13.68
C ASP A 30 -13.53 -9.38 14.12
N GLY A 31 -13.36 -10.44 13.35
CA GLY A 31 -14.04 -11.72 13.56
C GLY A 31 -15.25 -11.94 12.64
N GLN A 32 -15.73 -10.91 11.96
CA GLN A 32 -16.87 -10.96 11.03
C GLN A 32 -16.49 -10.42 9.65
N ASP A 33 -16.00 -9.19 9.60
CA ASP A 33 -15.61 -8.51 8.37
C ASP A 33 -14.11 -8.30 8.31
N ALA A 34 -13.57 -8.38 7.11
CA ALA A 34 -12.18 -8.12 6.80
C ALA A 34 -12.04 -6.95 5.82
N VAL A 35 -10.99 -6.17 6.02
CA VAL A 35 -10.57 -5.07 5.14
C VAL A 35 -9.14 -5.33 4.72
N LEU A 36 -8.88 -5.31 3.42
CA LEU A 36 -7.54 -5.43 2.86
C LEU A 36 -7.01 -4.04 2.49
N ILE A 37 -5.82 -3.70 2.94
CA ILE A 37 -5.12 -2.47 2.58
C ILE A 37 -4.01 -2.84 1.62
N ASP A 38 -4.15 -2.38 0.38
CA ASP A 38 -3.35 -2.70 -0.80
C ASP A 38 -3.41 -4.18 -1.23
N THR A 39 -3.08 -4.47 -2.49
CA THR A 39 -3.40 -5.76 -3.13
C THR A 39 -2.21 -6.46 -3.79
N GLY A 40 -0.97 -6.04 -3.51
CA GLY A 40 0.20 -6.66 -4.11
C GLY A 40 0.37 -6.36 -5.60
N THR A 41 1.29 -7.08 -6.23
CA THR A 41 1.50 -7.07 -7.69
C THR A 41 0.44 -7.91 -8.42
N PRO A 42 0.30 -7.77 -9.75
CA PRO A 42 -0.58 -8.65 -10.53
C PRO A 42 -0.29 -10.13 -10.28
N GLY A 43 -1.34 -10.95 -10.15
CA GLY A 43 -1.24 -12.40 -9.94
C GLY A 43 -1.07 -12.86 -8.50
N GLN A 44 -1.13 -11.96 -7.51
CA GLN A 44 -0.90 -12.33 -6.10
C GLN A 44 -2.18 -12.64 -5.30
N TRP A 45 -3.36 -12.57 -5.91
CA TRP A 45 -4.61 -12.88 -5.19
C TRP A 45 -4.57 -14.26 -4.50
N GLY A 46 -4.00 -15.27 -5.18
CA GLY A 46 -3.83 -16.60 -4.59
C GLY A 46 -2.95 -16.61 -3.34
N GLN A 47 -1.87 -15.80 -3.32
CA GLN A 47 -1.03 -15.66 -2.13
C GLN A 47 -1.77 -14.93 -1.00
N ILE A 48 -2.49 -13.84 -1.33
CA ILE A 48 -3.29 -13.08 -0.35
C ILE A 48 -4.32 -13.99 0.32
N ARG A 49 -5.08 -14.78 -0.44
CA ARG A 49 -6.05 -15.74 0.12
C ARG A 49 -5.38 -16.76 1.04
N ASN A 50 -4.28 -17.33 0.62
CA ASN A 50 -3.54 -18.28 1.44
C ASN A 50 -3.07 -17.67 2.76
N GLU A 51 -2.58 -16.41 2.73
CA GLU A 51 -2.19 -15.70 3.93
C GLU A 51 -3.42 -15.39 4.82
N MET A 52 -4.55 -14.96 4.25
CA MET A 52 -5.80 -14.77 5.00
C MET A 52 -6.22 -16.08 5.71
N GLU A 53 -6.26 -17.19 5.00
CA GLU A 53 -6.62 -18.50 5.54
C GLU A 53 -5.65 -18.96 6.64
N ARG A 54 -4.34 -18.76 6.48
CA ARG A 54 -3.33 -19.09 7.50
C ARG A 54 -3.55 -18.32 8.81
N HIS A 55 -4.17 -17.16 8.73
CA HIS A 55 -4.54 -16.34 9.88
C HIS A 55 -5.98 -16.57 10.35
N GLY A 56 -6.67 -17.55 9.77
CA GLY A 56 -8.03 -17.91 10.14
C GLY A 56 -9.11 -16.96 9.62
N VAL A 57 -8.79 -16.16 8.59
CA VAL A 57 -9.70 -15.20 7.97
C VAL A 57 -10.16 -15.73 6.61
N PRO A 58 -11.39 -16.24 6.47
CA PRO A 58 -11.90 -16.67 5.18
C PRO A 58 -11.99 -15.51 4.18
N ALA A 59 -11.61 -15.76 2.92
CA ALA A 59 -11.64 -14.74 1.87
C ALA A 59 -13.05 -14.16 1.65
N GLU A 60 -14.09 -14.95 1.91
CA GLU A 60 -15.50 -14.54 1.80
C GLU A 60 -15.90 -13.47 2.83
N GLN A 61 -15.06 -13.25 3.84
CA GLN A 61 -15.26 -12.17 4.82
C GLN A 61 -14.71 -10.82 4.36
N LEU A 62 -13.97 -10.78 3.24
CA LEU A 62 -13.47 -9.53 2.68
C LEU A 62 -14.64 -8.65 2.23
N ARG A 63 -14.75 -7.45 2.81
CA ARG A 63 -15.83 -6.49 2.53
C ARG A 63 -15.33 -5.21 1.89
N ALA A 64 -14.07 -4.85 2.15
CA ALA A 64 -13.51 -3.63 1.62
C ALA A 64 -12.05 -3.80 1.24
N ILE A 65 -11.63 -3.01 0.25
CA ILE A 65 -10.24 -2.78 -0.12
C ILE A 65 -9.98 -1.29 0.00
N LEU A 66 -8.95 -0.93 0.74
CA LEU A 66 -8.46 0.44 0.83
C LEU A 66 -7.12 0.52 0.10
N LEU A 67 -7.04 1.37 -0.90
CA LEU A 67 -5.83 1.57 -1.68
C LEU A 67 -5.10 2.82 -1.20
N THR A 68 -3.85 2.66 -0.79
CA THR A 68 -3.03 3.77 -0.33
C THR A 68 -2.67 4.70 -1.49
N HIS A 69 -2.38 4.16 -2.65
CA HIS A 69 -2.06 4.88 -3.89
C HIS A 69 -2.08 3.96 -5.12
N GLN A 70 -1.74 4.50 -6.29
CA GLN A 70 -1.91 3.89 -7.61
C GLN A 70 -0.78 2.98 -8.08
N ASP A 71 0.32 2.81 -7.35
CA ASP A 71 1.46 2.06 -7.84
C ASP A 71 1.11 0.58 -8.08
N ILE A 72 1.75 -0.04 -9.08
CA ILE A 72 1.40 -1.38 -9.59
C ILE A 72 1.45 -2.44 -8.49
N ASP A 73 2.38 -2.33 -7.59
CA ASP A 73 2.57 -3.27 -6.48
C ASP A 73 1.57 -3.05 -5.32
N HIS A 74 0.74 -2.01 -5.38
CA HIS A 74 -0.35 -1.75 -4.44
C HIS A 74 -1.73 -2.09 -5.01
N ILE A 75 -1.93 -1.91 -6.32
CA ILE A 75 -3.21 -2.17 -6.98
C ILE A 75 -3.20 -3.43 -7.84
N GLY A 76 -2.10 -4.14 -7.91
CA GLY A 76 -1.82 -5.17 -8.92
C GLY A 76 -2.85 -6.28 -8.98
N SER A 77 -3.25 -6.86 -7.87
CA SER A 77 -4.26 -7.93 -7.84
C SER A 77 -5.70 -7.43 -7.65
N LEU A 78 -5.92 -6.11 -7.64
CA LEU A 78 -7.29 -5.57 -7.55
C LEU A 78 -8.23 -6.13 -8.63
N PRO A 79 -7.85 -6.22 -9.92
CA PRO A 79 -8.73 -6.79 -10.95
C PRO A 79 -9.15 -8.23 -10.66
N GLU A 80 -8.20 -9.08 -10.25
CA GLU A 80 -8.46 -10.49 -9.93
C GLU A 80 -9.38 -10.65 -8.73
N ILE A 81 -9.17 -9.84 -7.69
CA ILE A 81 -10.02 -9.84 -6.50
C ILE A 81 -11.45 -9.44 -6.87
N LEU A 82 -11.60 -8.41 -7.67
CA LEU A 82 -12.93 -7.93 -8.09
C LEU A 82 -13.65 -8.91 -9.01
N GLU A 83 -12.93 -9.63 -9.87
CA GLU A 83 -13.49 -10.66 -10.74
C GLU A 83 -13.99 -11.87 -9.93
N GLU A 84 -13.19 -12.34 -8.97
CA GLU A 84 -13.52 -13.52 -8.16
C GLU A 84 -14.55 -13.24 -7.06
N ALA A 85 -14.38 -12.14 -6.33
CA ALA A 85 -15.24 -11.78 -5.19
C ALA A 85 -16.54 -11.06 -5.61
N GLY A 86 -16.62 -10.60 -6.85
CA GLY A 86 -17.80 -9.94 -7.40
C GLY A 86 -18.11 -8.58 -6.77
N PHE A 87 -19.41 -8.23 -6.72
CA PHE A 87 -19.89 -6.91 -6.29
C PHE A 87 -19.93 -6.72 -4.76
N ASN A 88 -19.49 -7.70 -3.98
CA ASN A 88 -19.61 -7.66 -2.53
C ASN A 88 -18.45 -6.92 -1.83
N ILE A 89 -17.44 -6.48 -2.59
CA ILE A 89 -16.29 -5.74 -2.06
C ILE A 89 -16.41 -4.27 -2.46
N THR A 90 -16.30 -3.38 -1.48
CA THR A 90 -16.25 -1.94 -1.69
C THR A 90 -14.80 -1.47 -1.77
N VAL A 91 -14.44 -0.75 -2.84
CA VAL A 91 -13.07 -0.24 -3.05
C VAL A 91 -13.03 1.24 -2.74
N TYR A 92 -12.02 1.62 -1.94
CA TYR A 92 -11.78 2.98 -1.49
C TYR A 92 -10.40 3.45 -1.93
N ALA A 93 -10.30 4.71 -2.35
CA ALA A 93 -9.02 5.37 -2.65
C ALA A 93 -9.16 6.91 -2.51
N HIS A 94 -8.05 7.62 -2.49
CA HIS A 94 -8.08 9.09 -2.55
C HIS A 94 -8.62 9.58 -3.92
N PRO A 95 -9.37 10.70 -3.99
CA PRO A 95 -9.92 11.20 -5.26
C PRO A 95 -8.85 11.51 -6.32
N LEU A 96 -7.63 11.89 -5.92
CA LEU A 96 -6.52 12.12 -6.85
C LEU A 96 -5.91 10.83 -7.42
N GLU A 97 -6.10 9.68 -6.76
CA GLU A 97 -5.62 8.37 -7.24
C GLU A 97 -6.66 7.66 -8.11
N LYS A 98 -7.94 7.91 -7.88
CA LYS A 98 -9.05 7.26 -8.57
C LYS A 98 -8.92 7.22 -10.10
N PRO A 99 -8.66 8.31 -10.84
CA PRO A 99 -8.61 8.27 -12.30
C PRO A 99 -7.46 7.39 -12.83
N TYR A 100 -6.38 7.25 -12.09
CA TYR A 100 -5.28 6.37 -12.43
C TYR A 100 -5.63 4.90 -12.17
N ILE A 101 -6.22 4.61 -11.01
CA ILE A 101 -6.64 3.25 -10.62
C ILE A 101 -7.72 2.73 -11.58
N GLU A 102 -8.65 3.56 -12.02
CA GLU A 102 -9.69 3.19 -12.98
C GLU A 102 -9.18 3.15 -14.44
N GLY A 103 -7.95 3.57 -14.69
CA GLY A 103 -7.32 3.54 -16.01
C GLY A 103 -7.81 4.66 -16.94
N GLU A 104 -8.41 5.71 -16.41
CA GLU A 104 -8.73 6.95 -17.15
C GLU A 104 -7.45 7.73 -17.46
N LEU A 105 -6.47 7.70 -16.55
CA LEU A 105 -5.13 8.24 -16.70
C LEU A 105 -4.09 7.12 -16.60
N PRO A 106 -2.94 7.23 -17.28
CA PRO A 106 -1.85 6.27 -17.15
C PRO A 106 -1.22 6.38 -15.76
N LEU A 107 -0.91 5.25 -15.11
CA LEU A 107 -0.22 5.24 -13.81
C LEU A 107 1.05 6.09 -13.87
N MET A 108 1.23 6.96 -12.89
CA MET A 108 2.28 8.01 -12.91
C MET A 108 3.69 7.44 -13.05
N LYS A 109 3.97 6.30 -12.43
CA LYS A 109 5.29 5.66 -12.47
C LYS A 109 5.40 4.53 -13.50
N ALA A 110 4.30 4.15 -14.17
CA ALA A 110 4.30 3.16 -15.23
C ALA A 110 4.58 3.80 -16.60
N THR A 111 5.62 4.61 -16.70
CA THR A 111 6.07 5.24 -17.93
C THR A 111 7.24 4.47 -18.54
N MET A 112 7.42 4.63 -19.87
CA MET A 112 8.57 4.04 -20.57
C MET A 112 9.89 4.43 -19.90
N GLU A 113 10.03 5.68 -19.49
CA GLU A 113 11.25 6.20 -18.88
C GLU A 113 11.51 5.55 -17.51
N HIS A 114 10.49 5.54 -16.63
CA HIS A 114 10.62 5.00 -15.28
C HIS A 114 10.83 3.48 -15.28
N MET A 115 10.06 2.75 -16.08
CA MET A 115 10.17 1.28 -16.16
C MET A 115 11.44 0.85 -16.92
N ALA A 116 11.90 1.60 -17.94
CA ALA A 116 13.11 1.30 -18.66
C ALA A 116 14.36 1.39 -17.77
N TRP A 117 14.36 2.26 -16.77
CA TRP A 117 15.45 2.34 -15.78
C TRP A 117 15.60 1.02 -14.99
N GLN A 118 14.50 0.41 -14.59
CA GLN A 118 14.53 -0.88 -13.86
C GLN A 118 15.07 -2.04 -14.71
N LEU A 119 15.04 -1.89 -16.02
CA LEU A 119 15.49 -2.90 -17.01
C LEU A 119 16.80 -2.49 -17.71
N GLU A 120 17.58 -1.60 -17.12
CA GLU A 120 18.79 -1.02 -17.73
C GLU A 120 19.84 -2.09 -18.11
N SER A 121 19.83 -3.24 -17.45
CA SER A 121 20.69 -4.38 -17.77
C SER A 121 20.33 -5.11 -19.07
N LEU A 122 19.14 -4.88 -19.64
CA LEU A 122 18.68 -5.51 -20.88
C LEU A 122 19.02 -4.65 -22.12
N PRO A 123 19.20 -5.30 -23.31
CA PRO A 123 19.33 -4.57 -24.57
C PRO A 123 18.12 -3.66 -24.83
N GLU A 124 18.35 -2.49 -25.43
CA GLU A 124 17.32 -1.46 -25.63
C GLU A 124 16.05 -1.98 -26.34
N GLY A 125 16.21 -2.81 -27.38
CA GLY A 125 15.07 -3.38 -28.12
C GLY A 125 14.22 -4.33 -27.27
N GLU A 126 14.84 -5.17 -26.45
CA GLU A 126 14.16 -6.09 -25.54
C GLU A 126 13.46 -5.31 -24.43
N ARG A 127 14.14 -4.34 -23.84
CA ARG A 127 13.61 -3.44 -22.83
C ARG A 127 12.36 -2.71 -23.30
N THR A 128 12.41 -2.10 -24.49
CA THR A 128 11.29 -1.40 -25.10
C THR A 128 10.08 -2.32 -25.30
N GLN A 129 10.32 -3.55 -25.76
CA GLN A 129 9.27 -4.53 -25.97
C GLN A 129 8.61 -4.95 -24.64
N ILE A 130 9.41 -5.28 -23.62
CA ILE A 130 8.93 -5.67 -22.29
C ILE A 130 8.11 -4.54 -21.67
N VAL A 131 8.64 -3.32 -21.65
CA VAL A 131 7.92 -2.16 -21.08
C VAL A 131 6.62 -1.89 -21.82
N SER A 132 6.60 -2.01 -23.15
CA SER A 132 5.38 -1.83 -23.93
C SER A 132 4.30 -2.86 -23.57
N ILE A 133 4.69 -4.12 -23.35
CA ILE A 133 3.78 -5.19 -22.90
C ILE A 133 3.26 -4.91 -21.51
N LEU A 134 4.13 -4.49 -20.57
CA LEU A 134 3.74 -4.17 -19.21
C LEU A 134 2.74 -3.00 -19.18
N ILE A 135 3.03 -1.91 -19.90
CA ILE A 135 2.13 -0.75 -19.98
C ILE A 135 0.76 -1.12 -20.58
N ALA A 136 0.74 -1.99 -21.59
CA ALA A 136 -0.51 -2.43 -22.20
C ALA A 136 -1.39 -3.29 -21.28
N ASN A 137 -0.81 -3.89 -20.24
CA ASN A 137 -1.48 -4.80 -19.31
C ASN A 137 -1.47 -4.27 -17.86
N LEU A 138 -1.40 -2.94 -17.68
CA LEU A 138 -1.47 -2.35 -16.34
C LEU A 138 -2.76 -2.72 -15.62
N PRO A 139 -2.69 -3.04 -14.32
CA PRO A 139 -3.86 -3.34 -13.53
C PRO A 139 -4.78 -2.12 -13.44
N LYS A 140 -6.07 -2.34 -13.42
CA LYS A 140 -7.09 -1.32 -13.19
C LYS A 140 -8.32 -1.92 -12.55
N GLY A 141 -8.99 -1.15 -11.73
CA GLY A 141 -10.22 -1.59 -11.08
C GLY A 141 -11.08 -0.39 -10.66
N ARG A 142 -12.37 -0.62 -10.42
CA ARG A 142 -13.27 0.43 -9.97
C ARG A 142 -12.89 0.95 -8.59
N VAL A 143 -13.16 2.22 -8.33
CA VAL A 143 -13.14 2.85 -7.02
C VAL A 143 -14.53 3.31 -6.68
N ASP A 144 -15.18 2.65 -5.72
CA ASP A 144 -16.59 2.89 -5.38
C ASP A 144 -16.77 4.18 -4.57
N HIS A 145 -15.83 4.45 -3.65
CA HIS A 145 -15.86 5.64 -2.80
C HIS A 145 -14.50 6.31 -2.69
N THR A 146 -14.51 7.62 -2.64
CA THR A 146 -13.29 8.39 -2.37
C THR A 146 -13.13 8.67 -0.87
N LEU A 147 -11.86 8.73 -0.44
CA LEU A 147 -11.46 8.98 0.94
C LEU A 147 -10.91 10.40 1.10
N GLU A 148 -11.26 11.03 2.20
CA GLU A 148 -10.76 12.35 2.57
C GLU A 148 -9.95 12.26 3.87
N ASP A 149 -9.07 13.25 4.07
CA ASP A 149 -8.25 13.38 5.28
C ASP A 149 -9.10 13.45 6.55
N GLY A 150 -8.71 12.70 7.59
CA GLY A 150 -9.41 12.62 8.86
C GLY A 150 -10.73 11.83 8.81
N GLN A 151 -11.12 11.28 7.65
CA GLN A 151 -12.29 10.41 7.57
C GLN A 151 -12.05 9.12 8.35
N VAL A 152 -13.02 8.74 9.18
CA VAL A 152 -12.98 7.46 9.92
C VAL A 152 -14.00 6.50 9.31
N LEU A 153 -13.50 5.39 8.77
CA LEU A 153 -14.33 4.29 8.30
C LEU A 153 -14.73 3.39 9.48
N PRO A 154 -16.00 2.97 9.56
CA PRO A 154 -16.50 2.20 10.71
C PRO A 154 -16.12 0.72 10.68
N HIS A 155 -15.16 0.32 9.83
CA HIS A 155 -14.70 -1.05 9.73
C HIS A 155 -13.76 -1.42 10.87
N CYS A 156 -13.88 -2.63 11.38
CA CYS A 156 -12.92 -3.30 12.28
C CYS A 156 -12.48 -2.44 13.50
N GLY A 157 -13.36 -1.59 14.01
CA GLY A 157 -13.08 -0.74 15.18
C GLY A 157 -12.54 0.64 14.88
N GLY A 158 -12.62 1.09 13.63
CA GLY A 158 -12.25 2.42 13.17
C GLY A 158 -10.91 2.44 12.42
N ILE A 159 -10.99 2.82 11.15
CA ILE A 159 -9.81 3.06 10.27
C ILE A 159 -9.84 4.53 9.89
N GLU A 160 -8.90 5.32 10.39
CA GLU A 160 -8.79 6.74 10.08
C GLU A 160 -7.84 6.98 8.91
N VAL A 161 -8.25 7.84 8.00
CA VAL A 161 -7.49 8.23 6.81
C VAL A 161 -6.57 9.40 7.14
N ILE A 162 -5.28 9.23 6.86
CA ILE A 162 -4.28 10.29 6.97
C ILE A 162 -3.78 10.63 5.56
N TYR A 163 -4.07 11.82 5.07
CA TYR A 163 -3.58 12.27 3.77
C TYR A 163 -2.08 12.59 3.86
N THR A 164 -1.26 11.83 3.15
CA THR A 164 0.21 11.87 3.21
C THR A 164 0.84 11.98 1.82
N PRO A 165 0.58 13.10 1.10
CA PRO A 165 1.07 13.29 -0.25
C PRO A 165 2.59 13.38 -0.33
N GLY A 166 3.13 13.05 -1.52
CA GLY A 166 4.54 13.17 -1.86
C GLY A 166 5.06 11.99 -2.66
N HIS A 167 4.80 10.77 -2.21
CA HIS A 167 5.09 9.55 -2.97
C HIS A 167 4.20 9.44 -4.22
N THR A 168 2.91 9.73 -4.05
CA THR A 168 1.98 10.14 -5.10
C THR A 168 1.17 11.34 -4.61
N PRO A 169 0.48 12.08 -5.50
CA PRO A 169 -0.33 13.24 -5.09
C PRO A 169 -1.48 12.89 -4.15
N GLY A 170 -2.04 11.69 -4.27
CA GLY A 170 -3.16 11.22 -3.46
C GLY A 170 -2.79 10.15 -2.44
N HIS A 171 -1.50 9.96 -2.14
CA HIS A 171 -1.06 8.94 -1.19
C HIS A 171 -1.75 9.10 0.17
N LEU A 172 -2.18 7.95 0.72
CA LEU A 172 -2.81 7.84 2.03
C LEU A 172 -2.00 6.92 2.93
N SER A 173 -1.97 7.25 4.22
CA SER A 173 -1.68 6.30 5.29
C SER A 173 -2.95 6.08 6.11
N LEU A 174 -3.02 4.99 6.84
CA LEU A 174 -4.21 4.62 7.59
C LEU A 174 -3.84 4.36 9.06
N TYR A 175 -4.63 4.91 9.97
CA TYR A 175 -4.47 4.67 11.40
C TYR A 175 -5.58 3.75 11.90
N LEU A 176 -5.19 2.62 12.45
CA LEU A 176 -6.09 1.62 13.00
C LEU A 176 -6.28 1.89 14.49
N HIS A 177 -7.40 2.51 14.86
CA HIS A 177 -7.66 2.94 16.24
C HIS A 177 -7.60 1.80 17.24
N ARG A 178 -8.16 0.64 16.91
CA ARG A 178 -8.26 -0.50 17.82
C ARG A 178 -6.90 -1.08 18.22
N SER A 179 -5.92 -1.04 17.32
CA SER A 179 -4.58 -1.60 17.53
C SER A 179 -3.49 -0.55 17.65
N GLN A 180 -3.86 0.74 17.61
CA GLN A 180 -2.92 1.88 17.58
C GLN A 180 -1.81 1.67 16.54
N THR A 181 -2.20 1.15 15.37
CA THR A 181 -1.27 0.78 14.31
C THR A 181 -1.37 1.76 13.15
N LEU A 182 -0.23 2.32 12.76
CA LEU A 182 -0.08 3.07 11.52
C LEU A 182 0.26 2.11 10.38
N VAL A 183 -0.55 2.10 9.32
CA VAL A 183 -0.22 1.51 8.03
C VAL A 183 0.30 2.64 7.15
N ALA A 184 1.60 2.67 6.95
CA ALA A 184 2.28 3.83 6.36
C ALA A 184 2.16 3.91 4.84
N GLY A 185 1.78 2.81 4.15
CA GLY A 185 1.97 2.70 2.70
C GLY A 185 3.42 2.95 2.35
N ASP A 186 3.66 3.82 1.37
CA ASP A 186 4.99 4.20 0.88
C ASP A 186 5.48 5.58 1.37
N ALA A 187 4.79 6.16 2.36
CA ALA A 187 5.31 7.35 3.04
C ALA A 187 6.60 7.06 3.82
N MET A 188 6.80 5.82 4.24
CA MET A 188 7.98 5.32 4.94
C MET A 188 8.21 3.85 4.57
N PHE A 189 9.46 3.39 4.74
CA PHE A 189 9.80 1.98 4.67
C PHE A 189 10.56 1.53 5.91
N SER A 190 10.71 0.21 6.10
CA SER A 190 11.42 -0.35 7.25
C SER A 190 12.68 -1.10 6.79
N VAL A 191 13.77 -0.96 7.53
CA VAL A 191 14.99 -1.74 7.33
C VAL A 191 15.38 -2.37 8.67
N ASN A 192 15.33 -3.70 8.73
CA ASN A 192 15.62 -4.45 9.95
C ASN A 192 14.80 -3.97 11.17
N GLY A 193 13.55 -3.59 10.95
CA GLY A 193 12.64 -3.10 11.98
C GLY A 193 12.84 -1.63 12.38
N LYS A 194 13.67 -0.87 11.66
CA LYS A 194 13.85 0.56 11.85
C LYS A 194 13.12 1.33 10.75
N LEU A 195 12.41 2.38 11.14
CA LEU A 195 11.77 3.30 10.21
C LEU A 195 12.81 4.12 9.44
N MET A 196 12.58 4.20 8.15
CA MET A 196 13.30 5.04 7.22
C MET A 196 12.31 6.01 6.59
N GLY A 197 12.75 7.21 6.26
CA GLY A 197 11.91 8.22 5.58
C GLY A 197 11.50 7.80 4.17
N PRO A 198 10.84 8.70 3.41
CA PRO A 198 10.40 8.39 2.06
C PRO A 198 11.56 7.93 1.16
N HIS A 199 11.30 6.92 0.34
CA HIS A 199 12.30 6.39 -0.59
C HIS A 199 12.51 7.38 -1.75
N ARG A 200 13.62 8.10 -1.73
CA ARG A 200 13.92 9.21 -2.66
C ARG A 200 13.75 8.86 -4.14
N PRO A 201 14.25 7.71 -4.65
CA PRO A 201 14.13 7.38 -6.08
C PRO A 201 12.67 7.21 -6.55
N SER A 202 11.75 6.82 -5.69
CA SER A 202 10.33 6.59 -6.02
C SER A 202 9.40 7.69 -5.53
N THR A 203 9.94 8.79 -4.94
CA THR A 203 9.13 9.87 -4.36
C THR A 203 9.34 11.18 -5.14
N PRO A 204 8.42 11.52 -6.06
CA PRO A 204 8.55 12.72 -6.90
C PRO A 204 8.54 14.04 -6.13
N ASP A 205 7.73 14.16 -5.07
CA ASP A 205 7.67 15.35 -4.22
C ASP A 205 8.18 15.02 -2.80
N MET A 206 9.51 15.03 -2.66
CA MET A 206 10.17 14.76 -1.38
C MET A 206 9.81 15.77 -0.30
N ASP A 207 9.62 17.03 -0.66
CA ASP A 207 9.28 18.09 0.30
C ASP A 207 7.88 17.86 0.88
N ALA A 208 6.91 17.49 0.05
CA ALA A 208 5.58 17.13 0.52
C ALA A 208 5.63 15.83 1.35
N ALA A 209 6.39 14.81 0.92
CA ALA A 209 6.52 13.55 1.63
C ALA A 209 7.10 13.74 3.04
N VAL A 210 8.17 14.52 3.19
CA VAL A 210 8.77 14.82 4.49
C VAL A 210 7.80 15.61 5.38
N ARG A 211 7.11 16.63 4.83
CA ARG A 211 6.08 17.35 5.59
C ARG A 211 4.92 16.44 6.03
N SER A 212 4.58 15.44 5.23
CA SER A 212 3.51 14.49 5.56
C SER A 212 3.84 13.67 6.81
N LEU A 213 5.10 13.34 7.07
CA LEU A 213 5.51 12.60 8.27
C LEU A 213 5.15 13.31 9.58
N GLN A 214 5.13 14.65 9.58
CA GLN A 214 4.78 15.45 10.77
C GLN A 214 3.37 15.13 11.28
N ARG A 215 2.48 14.68 10.41
CA ARG A 215 1.10 14.35 10.75
C ARG A 215 1.00 13.19 11.72
N TYR A 216 1.95 12.24 11.65
CA TYR A 216 1.97 11.06 12.52
C TYR A 216 2.19 11.41 13.99
N LEU A 217 2.81 12.54 14.28
CA LEU A 217 3.02 13.01 15.66
C LEU A 217 1.71 13.43 16.37
N ASN A 218 0.59 13.48 15.66
CA ASN A 218 -0.73 13.73 16.24
C ASN A 218 -1.45 12.46 16.73
N TYR A 219 -0.83 11.27 16.54
CA TYR A 219 -1.43 9.98 16.82
C TYR A 219 -0.63 9.20 17.89
N GLU A 220 -1.34 8.46 18.71
CA GLU A 220 -0.71 7.49 19.63
C GLU A 220 -0.39 6.21 18.87
N ILE A 221 0.82 6.13 18.26
CA ILE A 221 1.24 5.02 17.43
C ILE A 221 2.11 4.06 18.25
N GLU A 222 1.61 2.84 18.46
CA GLU A 222 2.36 1.76 19.08
C GLU A 222 3.06 0.87 18.05
N ASN A 223 2.45 0.71 16.88
CA ASN A 223 2.89 -0.18 15.82
C ASN A 223 2.92 0.55 14.48
N VAL A 224 3.90 0.21 13.63
CA VAL A 224 3.95 0.68 12.25
C VAL A 224 4.16 -0.50 11.32
N ILE A 225 3.29 -0.62 10.32
CA ILE A 225 3.45 -1.49 9.17
C ILE A 225 3.84 -0.63 7.98
N CYS A 226 5.04 -0.85 7.45
CA CYS A 226 5.47 -0.31 6.17
C CYS A 226 5.23 -1.34 5.08
N TYR A 227 4.75 -0.91 3.92
CA TYR A 227 4.51 -1.81 2.79
C TYR A 227 5.81 -2.47 2.32
N HIS A 228 6.89 -1.71 2.25
CA HIS A 228 8.25 -2.21 2.01
C HIS A 228 9.04 -2.33 3.31
N GLY A 229 9.54 -3.53 3.58
CA GLY A 229 10.33 -3.85 4.77
C GLY A 229 9.52 -4.24 6.01
N GLY A 230 8.20 -4.11 5.98
CA GLY A 230 7.29 -4.68 6.97
C GLY A 230 7.27 -3.95 8.31
N PHE A 231 7.18 -4.72 9.39
CA PHE A 231 6.91 -4.22 10.72
C PHE A 231 8.09 -3.49 11.35
N ALA A 232 7.89 -2.24 11.78
CA ALA A 232 8.86 -1.51 12.57
C ALA A 232 8.79 -1.87 14.06
N ARG A 233 9.92 -1.85 14.74
CA ARG A 233 10.07 -2.27 16.14
C ARG A 233 10.83 -1.25 16.97
N GLY A 234 10.62 -1.33 18.29
CA GLY A 234 11.33 -0.49 19.25
C GLY A 234 10.58 0.81 19.57
N ALA A 235 11.30 1.86 19.95
CA ALA A 235 10.72 3.12 20.36
C ALA A 235 10.14 3.89 19.14
N ILE A 236 8.95 3.51 18.69
CA ILE A 236 8.31 4.06 17.47
C ILE A 236 8.25 5.58 17.52
N TRP A 237 7.79 6.14 18.64
CA TRP A 237 7.69 7.59 18.78
C TRP A 237 9.03 8.31 18.53
N ALA A 238 10.10 7.83 19.15
CA ALA A 238 11.43 8.41 18.97
C ALA A 238 11.97 8.25 17.53
N GLN A 239 11.58 7.18 16.83
CA GLN A 239 11.93 6.99 15.42
C GLN A 239 11.18 7.98 14.54
N LEU A 240 9.89 8.22 14.79
CA LEU A 240 9.09 9.20 14.05
C LEU A 240 9.60 10.62 14.28
N GLU A 241 9.88 11.00 15.55
CA GLU A 241 10.49 12.31 15.87
C GLU A 241 11.82 12.53 15.14
N ALA A 242 12.66 11.50 15.08
CA ALA A 242 13.94 11.57 14.37
C ALA A 242 13.76 11.77 12.86
N LEU A 243 12.76 11.12 12.24
CA LEU A 243 12.47 11.30 10.82
C LEU A 243 11.90 12.68 10.47
N VAL A 244 11.07 13.23 11.37
CA VAL A 244 10.48 14.57 11.21
C VAL A 244 11.49 15.68 11.46
N GLY A 245 12.48 15.46 12.32
CA GLY A 245 13.54 16.42 12.62
C GLY A 245 14.75 16.39 11.68
N MET A 246 14.70 15.58 10.62
CA MET A 246 15.74 15.53 9.59
C MET A 246 15.42 16.59 8.51
N ASP A 247 15.82 17.88 8.78
CA ASP A 247 15.84 18.96 7.80
C ASP A 247 16.98 18.83 6.77
#